data_bb8a929db2740b86144958afca95810d
#
_entry.id   bb8a929db2740b86144958afca95810d
#
_cell.length_a   1.000
_cell.length_b   1.000
_cell.length_c   1.000
_cell.angle_alpha   90.00
_cell.angle_beta   90.00
_cell.angle_gamma   90.00
#
_symmetry.space_group_name_H-M   'P 1'
#
loop_
_entity.id
_entity.type
_entity.pdbx_description
1 polymer ?
#
loop_
_entity_poly.entity_id
_entity_poly.type
_entity_poly.pdbx_seq_one_letter_code
_entity_poly.pdbx_strand_id
1 'polypeptide(L)'
;MTSEVTVRWLGTNSWEITSGAHTVLVDPYISRTYTGATKPGRFDPDTPVTVDEAAVDEHVGAAETILITHGHFDHIADVPYVAARTGATVLGTETHLNLLRAMDTPEAQLSQVGGGELYKFGDDATGTYTVEVFRASHGVSGEHKSLLFPGTLPGETPERPEAIKDLLEGGSLAYLVTFGAVSLFFGGTPAFHEREIAGIRPTVMFMQGPNPHYPDYAPRLMAATGFPPYVIPTHWDDYEEPLTEPAVDLFGAAALGDLVAEVSPDSQYVLLDHLESFTVEA
;
A
#
# COMPACT_ATOMS: atom_id res chain seq x y z
N MET A 1 -5.88 -0.71 28.46
CA MET A 1 -5.01 -1.75 27.86
C MET A 1 -4.17 -1.04 26.82
N THR A 2 -2.85 -1.13 26.90
CA THR A 2 -1.96 -0.61 25.84
C THR A 2 -2.28 -1.37 24.57
N SER A 3 -2.59 -0.64 23.49
CA SER A 3 -2.90 -1.25 22.21
C SER A 3 -1.58 -1.55 21.51
N GLU A 4 -1.18 -2.82 21.53
CA GLU A 4 -0.07 -3.29 20.70
C GLU A 4 -0.54 -3.33 19.24
N VAL A 5 0.24 -2.75 18.33
CA VAL A 5 -0.02 -2.77 16.89
C VAL A 5 1.17 -3.41 16.21
N THR A 6 0.94 -4.51 15.53
CA THR A 6 1.97 -5.21 14.76
C THR A 6 1.74 -4.99 13.27
N VAL A 7 2.80 -4.64 12.55
CA VAL A 7 2.82 -4.58 11.09
C VAL A 7 3.71 -5.70 10.57
N ARG A 8 3.23 -6.45 9.56
CA ARG A 8 3.98 -7.49 8.87
C ARG A 8 4.11 -7.12 7.40
N TRP A 9 5.34 -7.15 6.88
CA TRP A 9 5.58 -6.82 5.49
C TRP A 9 5.40 -8.03 4.58
N LEU A 10 4.55 -7.88 3.57
CA LEU A 10 4.23 -8.90 2.58
C LEU A 10 4.87 -8.59 1.20
N GLY A 11 5.97 -7.82 1.22
CA GLY A 11 6.65 -7.35 0.01
C GLY A 11 5.95 -6.17 -0.67
N THR A 12 6.61 -5.51 -1.62
CA THR A 12 6.09 -4.35 -2.36
C THR A 12 5.54 -3.27 -1.40
N ASN A 13 4.33 -2.80 -1.63
CA ASN A 13 3.59 -1.94 -0.69
C ASN A 13 2.55 -2.74 0.12
N SER A 14 2.72 -4.06 0.20
CA SER A 14 1.76 -4.97 0.83
C SER A 14 2.04 -5.13 2.32
N TRP A 15 1.05 -4.76 3.14
CA TRP A 15 1.16 -4.76 4.60
C TRP A 15 -0.03 -5.43 5.24
N GLU A 16 0.24 -6.23 6.27
CA GLU A 16 -0.75 -6.71 7.22
C GLU A 16 -0.57 -5.97 8.54
N ILE A 17 -1.65 -5.40 9.06
CA ILE A 17 -1.68 -4.65 10.30
C ILE A 17 -2.61 -5.37 11.26
N THR A 18 -2.12 -5.76 12.43
CA THR A 18 -2.92 -6.44 13.45
C THR A 18 -2.92 -5.68 14.77
N SER A 19 -4.10 -5.57 15.39
CA SER A 19 -4.25 -5.05 16.75
C SER A 19 -5.46 -5.70 17.43
N GLY A 20 -5.22 -6.48 18.47
CA GLY A 20 -6.29 -7.25 19.11
C GLY A 20 -6.95 -8.24 18.16
N ALA A 21 -8.25 -8.05 17.90
CA ALA A 21 -9.02 -8.90 16.98
C ALA A 21 -9.05 -8.36 15.54
N HIS A 22 -8.47 -7.18 15.31
CA HIS A 22 -8.57 -6.49 14.02
C HIS A 22 -7.39 -6.80 13.11
N THR A 23 -7.67 -6.97 11.81
CA THR A 23 -6.67 -7.12 10.75
C THR A 23 -7.03 -6.24 9.56
N VAL A 24 -6.11 -5.37 9.19
CA VAL A 24 -6.21 -4.48 8.01
C VAL A 24 -5.10 -4.83 7.05
N LEU A 25 -5.41 -4.94 5.77
CA LEU A 25 -4.43 -5.10 4.69
C LEU A 25 -4.31 -3.81 3.87
N VAL A 26 -3.11 -3.51 3.44
CA VAL A 26 -2.82 -2.45 2.46
C VAL A 26 -2.21 -3.11 1.24
N ASP A 27 -2.77 -2.84 0.05
CA ASP A 27 -2.28 -3.30 -1.25
C ASP A 27 -1.81 -4.77 -1.26
N PRO A 28 -2.65 -5.75 -0.85
CA PRO A 28 -2.21 -7.14 -0.77
C PRO A 28 -1.82 -7.67 -2.16
N TYR A 29 -0.52 -7.90 -2.36
CA TYR A 29 0.08 -8.44 -3.57
C TYR A 29 1.09 -9.54 -3.22
N ILE A 30 0.59 -10.76 -3.14
CA ILE A 30 1.32 -11.95 -2.68
C ILE A 30 1.77 -12.83 -3.85
N SER A 31 1.05 -12.76 -4.98
CA SER A 31 1.28 -13.60 -6.17
C SER A 31 2.62 -13.33 -6.85
N ARG A 32 3.19 -12.15 -6.72
CA ARG A 32 4.55 -11.82 -7.22
C ARG A 32 4.73 -12.20 -8.68
N THR A 33 3.75 -11.84 -9.53
CA THR A 33 3.71 -12.21 -10.95
C THR A 33 4.93 -11.70 -11.70
N TYR A 34 5.62 -12.57 -12.42
CA TYR A 34 6.74 -12.18 -13.26
C TYR A 34 6.24 -11.41 -14.49
N THR A 35 6.56 -10.13 -14.56
CA THR A 35 6.21 -9.22 -15.66
C THR A 35 7.44 -8.74 -16.44
N GLY A 36 8.63 -9.00 -15.88
CA GLY A 36 9.90 -8.47 -16.36
C GLY A 36 10.14 -6.99 -16.00
N ALA A 37 9.29 -6.37 -15.18
CA ALA A 37 9.41 -4.96 -14.83
C ALA A 37 10.67 -4.66 -14.01
N THR A 38 11.12 -5.60 -13.20
CA THR A 38 12.35 -5.49 -12.40
C THR A 38 13.62 -5.87 -13.20
N LYS A 39 13.47 -6.36 -14.43
CA LYS A 39 14.58 -6.79 -15.29
C LYS A 39 14.70 -5.83 -16.49
N PRO A 40 15.85 -5.18 -16.72
CA PRO A 40 16.01 -4.21 -17.81
C PRO A 40 15.61 -4.76 -19.18
N GLY A 41 14.71 -4.04 -19.87
CA GLY A 41 14.27 -4.36 -21.24
C GLY A 41 13.43 -5.65 -21.35
N ARG A 42 12.87 -6.14 -20.25
CA ARG A 42 12.06 -7.36 -20.19
C ARG A 42 10.58 -7.11 -19.90
N PHE A 43 10.20 -5.90 -19.53
CA PHE A 43 8.83 -5.57 -19.17
C PHE A 43 7.83 -5.91 -20.28
N ASP A 44 6.86 -6.75 -19.94
CA ASP A 44 5.78 -7.14 -20.85
C ASP A 44 4.43 -6.66 -20.28
N PRO A 45 3.86 -5.58 -20.81
CA PRO A 45 2.57 -5.04 -20.38
C PRO A 45 1.39 -5.97 -20.69
N ASP A 46 1.58 -6.93 -21.60
CA ASP A 46 0.56 -7.93 -21.95
C ASP A 46 0.62 -9.20 -21.06
N THR A 47 1.43 -9.17 -20.00
CA THR A 47 1.44 -10.25 -18.98
C THR A 47 0.03 -10.45 -18.43
N PRO A 48 -0.50 -11.70 -18.44
CA PRO A 48 -1.84 -11.99 -17.92
C PRO A 48 -1.99 -11.66 -16.45
N VAL A 49 -3.17 -11.14 -16.05
CA VAL A 49 -3.53 -10.97 -14.64
C VAL A 49 -3.85 -12.34 -14.05
N THR A 50 -3.00 -12.78 -13.13
CA THR A 50 -3.14 -14.09 -12.46
C THR A 50 -2.99 -13.94 -10.95
N VAL A 51 -3.60 -14.86 -10.19
CA VAL A 51 -3.48 -14.95 -8.74
C VAL A 51 -2.86 -16.30 -8.40
N ASP A 52 -1.81 -16.30 -7.58
CA ASP A 52 -1.32 -17.51 -6.93
C ASP A 52 -2.11 -17.74 -5.63
N GLU A 53 -3.25 -18.43 -5.78
CA GLU A 53 -4.17 -18.72 -4.67
C GLU A 53 -3.46 -19.47 -3.53
N ALA A 54 -2.49 -20.35 -3.84
CA ALA A 54 -1.78 -21.11 -2.83
C ALA A 54 -0.86 -20.20 -2.00
N ALA A 55 -0.14 -19.28 -2.63
CA ALA A 55 0.69 -18.30 -1.94
C ALA A 55 -0.17 -17.35 -1.08
N VAL A 56 -1.31 -16.88 -1.61
CA VAL A 56 -2.25 -16.06 -0.84
C VAL A 56 -2.78 -16.82 0.37
N ASP A 57 -3.17 -18.08 0.20
CA ASP A 57 -3.70 -18.93 1.29
C ASP A 57 -2.67 -19.20 2.39
N GLU A 58 -1.39 -19.31 2.02
CA GLU A 58 -0.30 -19.51 2.97
C GLU A 58 -0.02 -18.26 3.81
N HIS A 59 -0.06 -17.07 3.19
CA HIS A 59 0.45 -15.85 3.81
C HIS A 59 -0.62 -14.90 4.33
N VAL A 60 -1.86 -14.97 3.86
CA VAL A 60 -2.97 -14.13 4.31
C VAL A 60 -3.95 -14.95 5.13
N GLY A 61 -4.13 -14.62 6.40
CA GLY A 61 -5.09 -15.28 7.28
C GLY A 61 -6.49 -14.69 7.20
N ALA A 62 -6.73 -13.64 7.95
CA ALA A 62 -8.00 -12.91 8.01
C ALA A 62 -7.78 -11.44 7.61
N ALA A 63 -8.83 -10.78 7.18
CA ALA A 63 -8.86 -9.33 7.02
C ALA A 63 -10.28 -8.82 7.21
N GLU A 64 -10.42 -7.66 7.84
CA GLU A 64 -11.68 -6.92 7.97
C GLU A 64 -11.76 -5.79 6.94
N THR A 65 -10.61 -5.21 6.61
CA THR A 65 -10.50 -4.08 5.69
C THR A 65 -9.29 -4.23 4.79
N ILE A 66 -9.47 -3.91 3.51
CA ILE A 66 -8.41 -3.82 2.50
C ILE A 66 -8.37 -2.37 2.00
N LEU A 67 -7.20 -1.76 2.03
CA LEU A 67 -6.96 -0.40 1.58
C LEU A 67 -6.14 -0.44 0.29
N ILE A 68 -6.65 0.18 -0.78
CA ILE A 68 -5.98 0.23 -2.09
C ILE A 68 -5.40 1.62 -2.28
N THR A 69 -4.07 1.73 -2.40
CA THR A 69 -3.42 3.01 -2.66
C THR A 69 -3.55 3.43 -4.12
N HIS A 70 -3.44 2.50 -5.06
CA HIS A 70 -3.72 2.73 -6.49
C HIS A 70 -3.93 1.41 -7.26
N GLY A 71 -4.37 1.49 -8.50
CA GLY A 71 -4.91 0.36 -9.26
C GLY A 71 -3.91 -0.46 -10.06
N HIS A 72 -2.59 -0.27 -9.92
CA HIS A 72 -1.62 -1.10 -10.65
C HIS A 72 -1.62 -2.55 -10.16
N PHE A 73 -1.16 -3.45 -11.02
CA PHE A 73 -1.21 -4.89 -10.80
C PHE A 73 -0.55 -5.34 -9.48
N ASP A 74 0.57 -4.73 -9.14
CA ASP A 74 1.35 -4.99 -7.93
C ASP A 74 0.74 -4.40 -6.63
N HIS A 75 -0.50 -3.90 -6.72
CA HIS A 75 -1.32 -3.41 -5.61
C HIS A 75 -2.72 -4.02 -5.56
N ILE A 76 -3.34 -4.34 -6.73
CA ILE A 76 -4.75 -4.70 -6.80
C ILE A 76 -5.01 -6.13 -7.29
N ALA A 77 -4.04 -6.80 -7.96
CA ALA A 77 -4.31 -8.06 -8.65
C ALA A 77 -4.84 -9.18 -7.75
N ASP A 78 -4.34 -9.29 -6.52
CA ASP A 78 -4.78 -10.32 -5.57
C ASP A 78 -6.01 -9.92 -4.75
N VAL A 79 -6.39 -8.64 -4.76
CA VAL A 79 -7.49 -8.11 -3.94
C VAL A 79 -8.82 -8.87 -4.15
N PRO A 80 -9.25 -9.22 -5.38
CA PRO A 80 -10.50 -9.95 -5.57
C PRO A 80 -10.54 -11.28 -4.82
N TYR A 81 -9.46 -12.05 -4.90
CA TYR A 81 -9.34 -13.34 -4.21
C TYR A 81 -9.29 -13.17 -2.69
N VAL A 82 -8.45 -12.24 -2.21
CA VAL A 82 -8.33 -11.94 -0.77
C VAL A 82 -9.67 -11.46 -0.21
N ALA A 83 -10.38 -10.57 -0.89
CA ALA A 83 -11.67 -10.04 -0.47
C ALA A 83 -12.73 -11.15 -0.40
N ALA A 84 -12.83 -11.99 -1.46
CA ALA A 84 -13.78 -13.10 -1.49
C ALA A 84 -13.54 -14.11 -0.36
N ARG A 85 -12.28 -14.39 -0.04
CA ARG A 85 -11.88 -15.34 1.00
C ARG A 85 -12.09 -14.82 2.42
N THR A 86 -11.83 -13.54 2.66
CA THR A 86 -11.86 -12.95 4.00
C THR A 86 -13.19 -12.30 4.35
N GLY A 87 -13.97 -11.88 3.37
CA GLY A 87 -15.15 -11.06 3.58
C GLY A 87 -14.83 -9.59 3.86
N ALA A 88 -13.59 -9.15 3.69
CA ALA A 88 -13.12 -7.80 4.00
C ALA A 88 -13.87 -6.71 3.20
N THR A 89 -14.06 -5.55 3.82
CA THR A 89 -14.46 -4.33 3.14
C THR A 89 -13.27 -3.73 2.40
N VAL A 90 -13.43 -3.42 1.12
CA VAL A 90 -12.37 -2.84 0.28
C VAL A 90 -12.62 -1.36 0.08
N LEU A 91 -11.64 -0.51 0.44
CA LEU A 91 -11.67 0.93 0.19
C LEU A 91 -10.79 1.27 -1.02
N GLY A 92 -11.36 1.99 -1.98
CA GLY A 92 -10.66 2.40 -3.19
C GLY A 92 -11.42 3.47 -3.96
N THR A 93 -10.78 4.04 -4.98
CA THR A 93 -11.45 5.00 -5.89
C THR A 93 -12.53 4.30 -6.73
N GLU A 94 -13.35 5.07 -7.42
CA GLU A 94 -14.34 4.51 -8.36
C GLU A 94 -13.68 3.57 -9.39
N THR A 95 -12.51 3.93 -9.91
CA THR A 95 -11.78 3.10 -10.87
C THR A 95 -11.32 1.79 -10.25
N HIS A 96 -10.74 1.82 -9.04
CA HIS A 96 -10.32 0.61 -8.34
C HIS A 96 -11.51 -0.33 -8.15
N LEU A 97 -12.64 0.20 -7.69
CA LEU A 97 -13.83 -0.60 -7.46
C LEU A 97 -14.46 -1.13 -8.76
N ASN A 98 -14.40 -0.37 -9.86
CA ASN A 98 -14.86 -0.85 -11.15
C ASN A 98 -13.99 -1.99 -11.71
N LEU A 99 -12.67 -1.91 -11.53
CA LEU A 99 -11.76 -3.02 -11.83
C LEU A 99 -12.09 -4.25 -10.99
N LEU A 100 -12.31 -4.08 -9.68
CA LEU A 100 -12.66 -5.18 -8.78
C LEU A 100 -14.01 -5.81 -9.12
N ARG A 101 -15.02 -5.01 -9.50
CA ARG A 101 -16.31 -5.51 -10.01
C ARG A 101 -16.12 -6.38 -11.25
N ALA A 102 -15.29 -5.90 -12.19
CA ALA A 102 -14.96 -6.65 -13.40
C ALA A 102 -14.22 -7.97 -13.11
N MET A 103 -13.58 -8.06 -11.93
CA MET A 103 -12.89 -9.26 -11.42
C MET A 103 -13.72 -10.04 -10.39
N ASP A 104 -15.06 -9.85 -10.38
CA ASP A 104 -16.05 -10.59 -9.58
C ASP A 104 -15.98 -10.35 -8.06
N THR A 105 -15.41 -9.25 -7.59
CA THR A 105 -15.48 -8.89 -6.16
C THR A 105 -16.92 -8.52 -5.78
N PRO A 106 -17.50 -9.08 -4.70
CA PRO A 106 -18.87 -8.81 -4.29
C PRO A 106 -19.14 -7.34 -4.00
N GLU A 107 -20.21 -6.77 -4.56
CA GLU A 107 -20.57 -5.36 -4.37
C GLU A 107 -20.71 -4.94 -2.90
N ALA A 108 -21.20 -5.85 -2.04
CA ALA A 108 -21.37 -5.59 -0.62
C ALA A 108 -20.04 -5.35 0.14
N GLN A 109 -18.92 -5.71 -0.46
CA GLN A 109 -17.58 -5.49 0.10
C GLN A 109 -16.93 -4.20 -0.39
N LEU A 110 -17.47 -3.53 -1.40
CA LEU A 110 -16.84 -2.39 -2.05
C LEU A 110 -17.33 -1.07 -1.43
N SER A 111 -16.38 -0.23 -1.00
CA SER A 111 -16.65 1.08 -0.41
C SER A 111 -15.82 2.15 -1.12
N GLN A 112 -16.51 3.02 -1.89
CA GLN A 112 -15.85 4.05 -2.66
C GLN A 112 -15.36 5.20 -1.77
N VAL A 113 -14.11 5.61 -2.01
CA VAL A 113 -13.47 6.76 -1.36
C VAL A 113 -12.78 7.64 -2.40
N GLY A 114 -12.54 8.91 -2.03
CA GLY A 114 -11.90 9.87 -2.93
C GLY A 114 -10.98 10.85 -2.22
N GLY A 115 -10.75 10.66 -0.91
CA GLY A 115 -9.97 11.53 -0.04
C GLY A 115 -10.81 12.53 0.74
N GLY A 116 -10.56 12.59 2.04
CA GLY A 116 -11.29 13.38 3.03
C GLY A 116 -12.28 12.57 3.88
N GLU A 117 -12.44 11.27 3.62
CA GLU A 117 -13.30 10.41 4.42
C GLU A 117 -12.57 9.94 5.69
N LEU A 118 -13.38 9.75 6.75
CA LEU A 118 -12.95 9.12 8.00
C LEU A 118 -13.90 7.96 8.32
N TYR A 119 -13.39 6.76 8.30
CA TYR A 119 -14.13 5.56 8.69
C TYR A 119 -13.78 5.15 10.13
N LYS A 120 -14.76 4.59 10.82
CA LYS A 120 -14.57 3.93 12.10
C LYS A 120 -15.06 2.49 11.99
N PHE A 121 -14.17 1.55 12.26
CA PHE A 121 -14.41 0.12 12.24
C PHE A 121 -14.36 -0.48 13.65
N GLY A 122 -14.89 -1.70 13.80
CA GLY A 122 -14.95 -2.38 15.08
C GLY A 122 -16.12 -1.93 15.96
N ASP A 123 -16.16 -2.42 17.17
CA ASP A 123 -17.21 -2.16 18.16
C ASP A 123 -16.66 -2.09 19.58
N ASP A 124 -17.57 -1.92 20.57
CA ASP A 124 -17.17 -1.83 21.98
C ASP A 124 -16.63 -3.15 22.54
N ALA A 125 -16.91 -4.29 21.91
CA ALA A 125 -16.47 -5.60 22.38
C ALA A 125 -15.08 -5.96 21.84
N THR A 126 -14.79 -5.60 20.58
CA THR A 126 -13.53 -5.90 19.88
C THR A 126 -12.52 -4.77 19.95
N GLY A 127 -12.95 -3.57 20.36
CA GLY A 127 -12.23 -2.32 20.19
C GLY A 127 -12.59 -1.63 18.87
N THR A 128 -12.00 -0.48 18.63
CA THR A 128 -12.24 0.26 17.39
C THR A 128 -10.94 0.80 16.81
N TYR A 129 -10.91 0.94 15.47
CA TYR A 129 -9.86 1.66 14.77
C TYR A 129 -10.47 2.62 13.74
N THR A 130 -9.68 3.56 13.28
CA THR A 130 -10.10 4.51 12.25
C THR A 130 -9.19 4.43 11.04
N VAL A 131 -9.78 4.72 9.88
CA VAL A 131 -9.07 4.89 8.61
C VAL A 131 -9.43 6.26 8.06
N GLU A 132 -8.46 7.14 7.98
CA GLU A 132 -8.59 8.44 7.34
C GLU A 132 -7.97 8.37 5.94
N VAL A 133 -8.68 8.88 4.94
CA VAL A 133 -8.32 8.78 3.53
C VAL A 133 -7.85 10.12 3.00
N PHE A 134 -6.72 10.13 2.28
CA PHE A 134 -6.14 11.32 1.68
C PHE A 134 -5.95 11.13 0.18
N ARG A 135 -6.07 12.21 -0.59
CA ARG A 135 -5.67 12.22 -1.98
C ARG A 135 -4.17 12.21 -2.10
N ALA A 136 -3.68 11.42 -3.04
CA ALA A 136 -2.29 11.39 -3.45
C ALA A 136 -2.19 11.45 -4.98
N SER A 137 -0.99 11.40 -5.50
CA SER A 137 -0.72 11.25 -6.94
C SER A 137 0.33 10.17 -7.11
N HIS A 138 0.24 9.40 -8.18
CA HIS A 138 1.28 8.43 -8.49
C HIS A 138 2.57 9.13 -8.90
N GLY A 139 3.71 8.58 -8.48
CA GLY A 139 5.02 9.04 -8.94
C GLY A 139 5.25 8.76 -10.41
N VAL A 140 5.95 9.66 -11.09
CA VAL A 140 6.42 9.40 -12.46
C VAL A 140 7.71 8.62 -12.46
N SER A 141 7.95 7.86 -13.52
CA SER A 141 9.13 7.02 -13.70
C SER A 141 9.73 7.17 -15.10
N GLY A 142 10.94 6.61 -15.28
CA GLY A 142 11.64 6.60 -16.54
C GLY A 142 12.15 7.97 -17.01
N GLU A 143 12.89 7.99 -18.11
CA GLU A 143 13.51 9.20 -18.68
C GLU A 143 12.45 10.25 -19.09
N HIS A 144 11.31 9.81 -19.57
CA HIS A 144 10.23 10.68 -20.06
C HIS A 144 9.27 11.15 -18.97
N LYS A 145 9.51 10.81 -17.69
CA LYS A 145 8.64 11.17 -16.55
C LYS A 145 7.18 10.79 -16.81
N SER A 146 6.97 9.56 -17.23
CA SER A 146 5.64 9.06 -17.53
C SER A 146 5.02 8.32 -16.37
N LEU A 147 3.72 8.35 -16.28
CA LEU A 147 2.93 7.51 -15.42
C LEU A 147 2.68 6.17 -16.10
N LEU A 148 2.93 5.07 -15.41
CA LEU A 148 2.60 3.73 -15.88
C LEU A 148 1.07 3.56 -15.88
N PHE A 149 0.53 2.95 -16.93
CA PHE A 149 -0.90 2.66 -17.08
C PHE A 149 -1.84 3.74 -16.52
N PRO A 150 -1.72 4.99 -17.01
CA PRO A 150 -2.52 6.11 -16.50
C PRO A 150 -3.99 5.97 -16.94
N GLY A 151 -4.89 6.58 -16.16
CA GLY A 151 -6.28 6.72 -16.56
C GLY A 151 -7.25 6.37 -15.45
N THR A 152 -8.53 6.57 -15.75
CA THR A 152 -9.65 6.30 -14.87
C THR A 152 -10.77 5.59 -15.65
N LEU A 153 -11.56 4.80 -14.95
CA LEU A 153 -12.71 4.05 -15.47
C LEU A 153 -13.97 4.46 -14.69
N PRO A 154 -14.54 5.65 -14.96
CA PRO A 154 -15.74 6.11 -14.27
C PRO A 154 -17.01 5.46 -14.85
N GLY A 155 -18.07 5.37 -14.04
CA GLY A 155 -19.39 4.94 -14.46
C GLY A 155 -19.55 3.42 -14.48
N GLU A 156 -19.72 2.84 -15.69
CA GLU A 156 -20.01 1.42 -15.82
C GLU A 156 -18.80 0.52 -15.55
N THR A 157 -19.07 -0.69 -15.08
CA THR A 157 -18.04 -1.72 -14.91
C THR A 157 -17.40 -2.04 -16.26
N PRO A 158 -16.06 -1.97 -16.38
CA PRO A 158 -15.37 -2.28 -17.64
C PRO A 158 -15.42 -3.78 -17.97
N GLU A 159 -14.88 -4.14 -19.13
CA GLU A 159 -14.55 -5.54 -19.40
C GLU A 159 -13.53 -6.05 -18.37
N ARG A 160 -13.52 -7.36 -18.12
CA ARG A 160 -12.59 -7.97 -17.19
C ARG A 160 -11.15 -7.72 -17.65
N PRO A 161 -10.26 -7.19 -16.78
CA PRO A 161 -8.84 -7.06 -17.09
C PRO A 161 -8.22 -8.42 -17.46
N GLU A 162 -7.58 -8.51 -18.61
CA GLU A 162 -6.90 -9.72 -19.08
C GLU A 162 -5.38 -9.62 -18.88
N ALA A 163 -4.82 -8.42 -19.02
CA ALA A 163 -3.40 -8.15 -18.88
C ALA A 163 -3.14 -7.04 -17.84
N ILE A 164 -1.90 -7.00 -17.32
CA ILE A 164 -1.51 -6.02 -16.29
C ILE A 164 -1.69 -4.56 -16.75
N LYS A 165 -1.59 -4.28 -18.05
CA LYS A 165 -1.84 -2.95 -18.62
C LYS A 165 -3.28 -2.47 -18.50
N ASP A 166 -4.23 -3.39 -18.29
CA ASP A 166 -5.65 -3.07 -18.13
C ASP A 166 -5.96 -2.61 -16.68
N LEU A 167 -5.03 -2.83 -15.76
CA LEU A 167 -5.08 -2.39 -14.37
C LEU A 167 -4.52 -0.96 -14.28
N LEU A 168 -5.40 0.02 -14.49
CA LEU A 168 -5.03 1.43 -14.55
C LEU A 168 -4.76 1.99 -13.14
N GLU A 169 -3.92 3.03 -13.07
CA GLU A 169 -3.61 3.75 -11.82
C GLU A 169 -4.86 4.19 -11.06
N GLY A 170 -5.82 4.77 -11.73
CA GLY A 170 -7.18 4.98 -11.20
C GLY A 170 -7.34 6.07 -10.15
N GLY A 171 -6.32 6.86 -9.89
CA GLY A 171 -6.26 7.86 -8.82
C GLY A 171 -5.65 7.31 -7.55
N SER A 172 -4.55 7.92 -7.09
CA SER A 172 -3.81 7.46 -5.93
C SER A 172 -4.38 8.00 -4.63
N LEU A 173 -4.32 7.17 -3.58
CA LEU A 173 -4.76 7.46 -2.23
C LEU A 173 -3.62 7.23 -1.23
N ALA A 174 -3.72 7.90 -0.09
CA ALA A 174 -2.93 7.62 1.10
C ALA A 174 -3.87 7.39 2.29
N TYR A 175 -3.41 6.66 3.29
CA TYR A 175 -4.22 6.26 4.42
C TYR A 175 -3.51 6.50 5.75
N LEU A 176 -4.25 6.99 6.74
CA LEU A 176 -3.84 6.97 8.14
C LEU A 176 -4.73 6.00 8.90
N VAL A 177 -4.15 4.88 9.33
CA VAL A 177 -4.83 3.87 10.15
C VAL A 177 -4.47 4.07 11.60
N THR A 178 -5.46 4.22 12.48
CA THR A 178 -5.22 4.53 13.90
C THR A 178 -5.88 3.52 14.83
N PHE A 179 -5.08 2.90 15.68
CA PHE A 179 -5.50 2.01 16.77
C PHE A 179 -5.11 2.66 18.11
N GLY A 180 -6.09 3.18 18.85
CA GLY A 180 -5.82 3.88 20.10
C GLY A 180 -4.88 5.07 19.94
N ALA A 181 -3.66 5.00 20.48
CA ALA A 181 -2.64 6.05 20.37
C ALA A 181 -1.64 5.80 19.21
N VAL A 182 -1.65 4.63 18.60
CA VAL A 182 -0.74 4.29 17.49
C VAL A 182 -1.39 4.60 16.15
N SER A 183 -0.72 5.39 15.33
CA SER A 183 -1.17 5.75 13.98
C SER A 183 -0.10 5.43 12.92
N LEU A 184 -0.55 4.87 11.81
CA LEU A 184 0.26 4.29 10.74
C LEU A 184 -0.09 5.01 9.44
N PHE A 185 0.86 5.67 8.78
CA PHE A 185 0.62 6.40 7.53
C PHE A 185 1.22 5.70 6.33
N PHE A 186 0.36 5.34 5.38
CA PHE A 186 0.69 4.69 4.12
C PHE A 186 0.54 5.70 2.98
N GLY A 187 1.66 6.22 2.47
CA GLY A 187 1.67 7.23 1.42
C GLY A 187 1.51 6.68 0.00
N GLY A 188 1.77 5.39 -0.20
CA GLY A 188 1.60 4.68 -1.47
C GLY A 188 2.57 5.08 -2.59
N THR A 189 2.95 6.34 -2.71
CA THR A 189 3.84 6.86 -3.77
C THR A 189 4.67 8.06 -3.30
N PRO A 190 5.77 8.44 -4.01
CA PRO A 190 6.57 9.61 -3.66
C PRO A 190 5.91 10.95 -4.02
N ALA A 191 4.77 10.96 -4.72
CA ALA A 191 4.05 12.16 -5.13
C ALA A 191 2.86 12.44 -4.21
N PHE A 192 3.10 13.06 -3.08
CA PHE A 192 2.07 13.39 -2.09
C PHE A 192 1.61 14.85 -2.17
N HIS A 193 0.43 15.14 -1.63
CA HIS A 193 -0.12 16.48 -1.53
C HIS A 193 0.03 17.02 -0.10
N GLU A 194 0.96 17.93 0.15
CA GLU A 194 1.25 18.47 1.47
C GLU A 194 0.01 19.05 2.18
N ARG A 195 -0.92 19.65 1.41
CA ARG A 195 -2.14 20.23 1.98
C ARG A 195 -3.09 19.16 2.52
N GLU A 196 -3.13 18.01 1.89
CA GLU A 196 -4.00 16.88 2.29
C GLU A 196 -3.53 16.28 3.62
N ILE A 197 -2.21 16.17 3.80
CA ILE A 197 -1.59 15.52 4.97
C ILE A 197 -1.10 16.52 6.03
N ALA A 198 -1.36 17.81 5.84
CA ALA A 198 -0.87 18.85 6.76
C ALA A 198 -1.46 18.65 8.16
N GLY A 199 -0.58 18.48 9.13
CA GLY A 199 -0.97 18.39 10.55
C GLY A 199 -1.18 16.96 11.07
N ILE A 200 -1.14 15.92 10.23
CA ILE A 200 -1.08 14.54 10.74
C ILE A 200 0.26 14.32 11.48
N ARG A 201 0.22 13.42 12.46
CA ARG A 201 1.41 13.06 13.27
C ARG A 201 1.43 11.56 13.47
N PRO A 202 1.78 10.79 12.42
CA PRO A 202 1.79 9.34 12.52
C PRO A 202 2.87 8.84 13.48
N THR A 203 2.61 7.75 14.16
CA THR A 203 3.60 7.01 14.94
C THR A 203 4.59 6.30 14.02
N VAL A 204 4.07 5.71 12.93
CA VAL A 204 4.85 5.01 11.92
C VAL A 204 4.56 5.61 10.54
N MET A 205 5.62 5.89 9.79
CA MET A 205 5.57 6.34 8.40
C MET A 205 6.11 5.25 7.48
N PHE A 206 5.31 4.84 6.51
CA PHE A 206 5.77 3.97 5.43
C PHE A 206 6.21 4.82 4.25
N MET A 207 7.47 4.68 3.82
CA MET A 207 8.08 5.51 2.79
C MET A 207 8.69 4.66 1.68
N GLN A 208 8.51 5.08 0.44
CA GLN A 208 9.26 4.51 -0.68
C GLN A 208 10.71 5.00 -0.69
N GLY A 209 11.58 4.30 -1.40
CA GLY A 209 12.96 4.72 -1.61
C GLY A 209 13.07 6.06 -2.35
N PRO A 210 14.27 6.68 -2.36
CA PRO A 210 14.51 7.93 -3.05
C PRO A 210 14.16 7.85 -4.54
N ASN A 211 13.42 8.84 -5.04
CA ASN A 211 13.03 8.91 -6.45
C ASN A 211 13.70 10.12 -7.11
N PRO A 212 14.46 9.94 -8.21
CA PRO A 212 15.22 11.03 -8.84
C PRO A 212 14.31 12.11 -9.44
N HIS A 213 13.02 11.84 -9.66
CA HIS A 213 12.05 12.81 -10.13
C HIS A 213 11.45 13.67 -8.99
N TYR A 214 11.66 13.24 -7.74
CA TYR A 214 11.17 13.89 -6.51
C TYR A 214 12.31 13.99 -5.49
N PRO A 215 13.38 14.75 -5.78
CA PRO A 215 14.60 14.76 -4.95
C PRO A 215 14.35 15.23 -3.51
N ASP A 216 13.35 16.10 -3.30
CA ASP A 216 12.98 16.62 -1.98
C ASP A 216 11.85 15.81 -1.29
N TYR A 217 11.51 14.65 -1.81
CA TYR A 217 10.38 13.84 -1.34
C TYR A 217 10.48 13.57 0.17
N ALA A 218 11.57 12.93 0.63
CA ALA A 218 11.69 12.51 2.01
C ALA A 218 11.75 13.69 3.00
N PRO A 219 12.59 14.73 2.81
CA PRO A 219 12.58 15.90 3.69
C PRO A 219 11.22 16.59 3.78
N ARG A 220 10.52 16.72 2.65
CA ARG A 220 9.19 17.37 2.61
C ARG A 220 8.13 16.54 3.32
N LEU A 221 8.09 15.23 3.08
CA LEU A 221 7.13 14.33 3.71
C LEU A 221 7.35 14.27 5.23
N MET A 222 8.59 14.11 5.67
CA MET A 222 8.96 14.11 7.09
C MET A 222 8.55 15.43 7.77
N ALA A 223 8.82 16.57 7.15
CA ALA A 223 8.44 17.89 7.70
C ALA A 223 6.89 18.06 7.75
N ALA A 224 6.18 17.66 6.69
CA ALA A 224 4.72 17.76 6.62
C ALA A 224 4.02 16.94 7.71
N THR A 225 4.60 15.80 8.08
CA THR A 225 4.05 14.86 9.06
C THR A 225 4.68 14.96 10.46
N GLY A 226 5.59 15.92 10.67
CA GLY A 226 6.16 16.26 11.97
C GLY A 226 7.21 15.30 12.48
N PHE A 227 7.98 14.69 11.57
CA PHE A 227 9.10 13.79 11.89
C PHE A 227 8.65 12.58 12.73
N PRO A 228 7.99 11.59 12.11
CA PRO A 228 7.45 10.42 12.80
C PRO A 228 8.52 9.64 13.57
N PRO A 229 8.21 9.09 14.76
CA PRO A 229 9.16 8.30 15.54
C PRO A 229 9.75 7.10 14.80
N TYR A 230 8.95 6.46 13.94
CA TYR A 230 9.38 5.29 13.17
C TYR A 230 9.18 5.52 11.67
N VAL A 231 10.18 5.14 10.88
CA VAL A 231 10.13 5.13 9.41
C VAL A 231 10.44 3.72 8.93
N ILE A 232 9.54 3.15 8.14
CA ILE A 232 9.67 1.81 7.56
C ILE A 232 9.68 1.96 6.04
N PRO A 233 10.71 1.43 5.34
CA PRO A 233 10.71 1.44 3.88
C PRO A 233 9.65 0.51 3.32
N THR A 234 9.02 0.92 2.23
CA THR A 234 8.05 0.13 1.48
C THR A 234 8.35 0.21 -0.01
N HIS A 235 7.92 -0.79 -0.78
CA HIS A 235 8.06 -0.85 -2.24
C HIS A 235 9.51 -0.70 -2.73
N TRP A 236 10.43 -1.37 -2.06
CA TRP A 236 11.86 -1.26 -2.34
C TRP A 236 12.48 -2.53 -2.91
N ASP A 237 11.76 -3.65 -2.81
CA ASP A 237 12.20 -4.99 -3.17
C ASP A 237 12.06 -5.31 -4.67
N ASP A 238 12.61 -6.43 -5.08
CA ASP A 238 12.26 -7.08 -6.33
C ASP A 238 10.88 -7.73 -6.17
N TYR A 239 9.83 -7.02 -6.56
CA TYR A 239 8.45 -7.45 -6.39
C TYR A 239 8.00 -8.57 -7.34
N GLU A 240 8.92 -9.17 -8.08
CA GLU A 240 8.72 -10.38 -8.89
C GLU A 240 9.33 -11.63 -8.25
N GLU A 241 10.16 -11.47 -7.20
CA GLU A 241 10.73 -12.61 -6.48
C GLU A 241 9.75 -13.11 -5.39
N PRO A 242 9.65 -14.43 -5.16
CA PRO A 242 8.76 -14.99 -4.14
C PRO A 242 9.04 -14.48 -2.73
N LEU A 243 8.00 -14.39 -1.90
CA LEU A 243 8.13 -13.97 -0.49
C LEU A 243 8.99 -14.91 0.37
N THR A 244 9.22 -16.15 -0.10
CA THR A 244 10.09 -17.13 0.56
C THR A 244 11.58 -16.87 0.36
N GLU A 245 11.93 -15.98 -0.58
CA GLU A 245 13.30 -15.54 -0.82
C GLU A 245 13.57 -14.22 -0.08
N PRO A 246 14.80 -13.95 0.37
CA PRO A 246 15.16 -12.67 0.98
C PRO A 246 14.90 -11.49 0.04
N ALA A 247 14.44 -10.38 0.60
CA ALA A 247 14.16 -9.17 -0.18
C ALA A 247 15.45 -8.57 -0.77
N VAL A 248 15.40 -8.22 -2.05
CA VAL A 248 16.52 -7.59 -2.78
C VAL A 248 16.24 -6.10 -2.93
N ASP A 249 17.13 -5.25 -2.41
CA ASP A 249 17.00 -3.79 -2.53
C ASP A 249 17.24 -3.32 -3.97
N LEU A 250 16.13 -3.11 -4.71
CA LEU A 250 16.15 -2.55 -6.07
C LEU A 250 15.83 -1.06 -6.11
N PHE A 251 15.10 -0.54 -5.11
CA PHE A 251 14.57 0.82 -5.15
C PHE A 251 15.05 1.70 -4.00
N GLY A 252 16.14 1.28 -3.32
CA GLY A 252 16.92 2.15 -2.45
C GLY A 252 16.45 2.25 -1.00
N ALA A 253 16.06 1.13 -0.37
CA ALA A 253 15.79 1.11 1.07
C ALA A 253 17.01 1.57 1.89
N ALA A 254 18.21 1.09 1.56
CA ALA A 254 19.42 1.51 2.24
C ALA A 254 19.67 3.03 2.11
N ALA A 255 19.52 3.57 0.90
CA ALA A 255 19.67 5.01 0.66
C ALA A 255 18.60 5.85 1.37
N LEU A 256 17.38 5.33 1.52
CA LEU A 256 16.35 5.98 2.33
C LEU A 256 16.75 6.03 3.81
N GLY A 257 17.36 4.96 4.34
CA GLY A 257 17.84 4.92 5.70
C GLY A 257 18.89 6.01 5.99
N ASP A 258 19.85 6.19 5.09
CA ASP A 258 20.84 7.25 5.18
C ASP A 258 20.18 8.64 5.16
N LEU A 259 19.21 8.85 4.28
CA LEU A 259 18.49 10.11 4.16
C LEU A 259 17.60 10.40 5.39
N VAL A 260 16.95 9.39 5.96
CA VAL A 260 16.19 9.54 7.22
C VAL A 260 17.11 9.92 8.37
N ALA A 261 18.27 9.29 8.49
CA ALA A 261 19.26 9.63 9.52
C ALA A 261 19.77 11.08 9.41
N GLU A 262 19.89 11.60 8.17
CA GLU A 262 20.28 13.00 7.94
C GLU A 262 19.15 13.98 8.28
N VAL A 263 17.90 13.69 7.82
CA VAL A 263 16.76 14.61 7.90
C VAL A 263 16.09 14.59 9.27
N SER A 264 16.07 13.43 9.92
CA SER A 264 15.39 13.19 11.20
C SER A 264 16.17 12.19 12.05
N PRO A 265 17.28 12.62 12.69
CA PRO A 265 18.16 11.75 13.47
C PRO A 265 17.47 11.12 14.69
N ASP A 266 16.34 11.68 15.13
CA ASP A 266 15.54 11.13 16.23
C ASP A 266 14.52 10.07 15.78
N SER A 267 14.29 9.91 14.47
CA SER A 267 13.45 8.85 13.92
C SER A 267 14.22 7.54 13.84
N GLN A 268 13.61 6.46 14.33
CA GLN A 268 14.15 5.12 14.13
C GLN A 268 13.79 4.60 12.74
N TYR A 269 14.78 4.28 11.94
CA TYR A 269 14.60 3.58 10.66
C TYR A 269 14.55 2.07 10.92
N VAL A 270 13.47 1.41 10.46
CA VAL A 270 13.22 -0.02 10.67
C VAL A 270 13.16 -0.71 9.31
N LEU A 271 14.20 -1.45 8.96
CA LEU A 271 14.24 -2.27 7.75
C LEU A 271 13.78 -3.68 8.08
N LEU A 272 12.76 -4.17 7.38
CA LEU A 272 12.22 -5.53 7.51
C LEU A 272 12.53 -6.34 6.25
N ASP A 273 12.77 -7.62 6.40
CA ASP A 273 12.77 -8.58 5.30
C ASP A 273 11.35 -9.09 5.03
N HIS A 274 11.14 -9.85 3.95
CA HIS A 274 9.85 -10.46 3.63
C HIS A 274 9.30 -11.24 4.84
N LEU A 275 8.02 -11.09 5.12
CA LEU A 275 7.27 -11.73 6.20
C LEU A 275 7.72 -11.36 7.63
N GLU A 276 8.72 -10.49 7.78
CA GLU A 276 9.10 -9.97 9.09
C GLU A 276 8.07 -8.97 9.61
N SER A 277 8.05 -8.84 10.93
CA SER A 277 7.09 -8.00 11.65
C SER A 277 7.78 -6.99 12.55
N PHE A 278 7.14 -5.85 12.72
CA PHE A 278 7.51 -4.82 13.69
C PHE A 278 6.31 -4.47 14.57
N THR A 279 6.52 -4.41 15.87
CA THR A 279 5.47 -4.11 16.86
C THR A 279 5.72 -2.77 17.51
N VAL A 280 4.66 -1.96 17.59
CA VAL A 280 4.64 -0.66 18.26
C VAL A 280 3.73 -0.76 19.49
N GLU A 281 4.26 -0.36 20.63
CA GLU A 281 3.48 -0.23 21.88
C GLU A 281 2.98 1.22 22.02
N ALA A 282 1.72 1.38 22.47
CA ALA A 282 1.09 2.68 22.71
C ALA A 282 1.41 3.24 24.10
#